data_2da6b5d3fcc2341cf7d3938704c9d516
#
_entry.id   2da6b5d3fcc2341cf7d3938704c9d516
#
_cell.length_a   1.000
_cell.length_b   1.000
_cell.length_c   1.000
_cell.angle_alpha   90.00
_cell.angle_beta   90.00
_cell.angle_gamma   90.00
#
_symmetry.space_group_name_H-M   'P 1'
#
loop_
_entity.id
_entity.type
_entity.pdbx_description
1 polymer ?
#
loop_
_entity_poly.entity_id
_entity_poly.type
_entity_poly.pdbx_seq_one_letter_code
_entity_poly.pdbx_strand_id
1 'polypeptide(L)'
;LTFRGKLEERKAMMDELTNCFEFDIASLKPGRIWFGTYYIECYIKSIESSVSGIRNSWTDMTIDIYCPYPMWIEELTKSFYPDASGKGEIYEYLDYPYDHTYDFSKTAAGTEHWYIDHYKSSNFWMIIYGPCADPKIMIEGNTYQIFETLEKNEYITIDSQKKTIVKMLANGTEQNIFYKKATGNSVFEEIPAGDVLVSWNGEFGFDITVRKERSVPEWI
;
A
#
# COMPACT_ATOMS: atom_id res chain seq x y z
N LEU A 1 24.71 16.08 2.55
CA LEU A 1 25.47 14.82 2.38
C LEU A 1 26.95 15.11 2.38
N THR A 2 27.73 14.28 3.06
CA THR A 2 29.21 14.42 3.08
C THR A 2 29.85 13.17 2.51
N PHE A 3 30.63 13.33 1.43
CA PHE A 3 31.38 12.27 0.77
C PHE A 3 32.83 12.28 1.21
N ARG A 4 33.33 11.13 1.67
CA ARG A 4 34.72 10.93 2.12
C ARG A 4 35.43 9.92 1.20
N GLY A 5 36.74 9.96 1.15
CA GLY A 5 37.54 9.04 0.33
C GLY A 5 38.39 9.76 -0.73
N LYS A 6 38.92 9.00 -1.66
CA LYS A 6 39.71 9.57 -2.77
C LYS A 6 38.85 10.39 -3.70
N LEU A 7 39.42 11.38 -4.37
CA LEU A 7 38.68 12.31 -5.22
C LEU A 7 37.84 11.60 -6.30
N GLU A 8 38.43 10.59 -6.95
CA GLU A 8 37.73 9.84 -8.00
C GLU A 8 36.54 9.02 -7.47
N GLU A 9 36.66 8.41 -6.27
CA GLU A 9 35.58 7.69 -5.60
C GLU A 9 34.43 8.62 -5.23
N ARG A 10 34.73 9.80 -4.70
CA ARG A 10 33.74 10.81 -4.37
C ARG A 10 33.00 11.31 -5.60
N LYS A 11 33.69 11.59 -6.69
CA LYS A 11 33.09 11.97 -7.96
C LYS A 11 32.13 10.88 -8.48
N ALA A 12 32.61 9.63 -8.50
CA ALA A 12 31.79 8.52 -8.96
C ALA A 12 30.47 8.38 -8.15
N MET A 13 30.53 8.51 -6.81
CA MET A 13 29.34 8.47 -5.96
C MET A 13 28.39 9.65 -6.23
N MET A 14 28.95 10.85 -6.45
CA MET A 14 28.15 12.04 -6.76
C MET A 14 27.48 11.92 -8.12
N ASP A 15 28.20 11.40 -9.12
CA ASP A 15 27.66 11.19 -10.46
C ASP A 15 26.56 10.12 -10.46
N GLU A 16 26.74 9.02 -9.72
CA GLU A 16 25.72 7.99 -9.56
C GLU A 16 24.43 8.56 -8.93
N LEU A 17 24.58 9.32 -7.84
CA LEU A 17 23.45 9.96 -7.18
C LEU A 17 22.74 10.96 -8.10
N THR A 18 23.50 11.78 -8.84
CA THR A 18 22.95 12.75 -9.79
C THR A 18 22.17 12.06 -10.92
N ASN A 19 22.71 10.95 -11.44
CA ASN A 19 22.04 10.18 -12.50
C ASN A 19 20.69 9.59 -12.04
N CYS A 20 20.58 9.15 -10.77
CA CYS A 20 19.31 8.72 -10.21
C CYS A 20 18.27 9.86 -10.24
N PHE A 21 18.68 11.06 -9.85
CA PHE A 21 17.79 12.23 -9.81
C PHE A 21 17.37 12.71 -11.21
N GLU A 22 18.28 12.70 -12.16
CA GLU A 22 17.96 13.04 -13.55
C GLU A 22 16.98 12.06 -14.18
N PHE A 23 17.05 10.78 -13.82
CA PHE A 23 16.09 9.77 -14.25
C PHE A 23 14.68 10.05 -13.70
N ASP A 24 14.56 10.43 -12.43
CA ASP A 24 13.28 10.77 -11.81
C ASP A 24 12.61 11.97 -12.49
N ILE A 25 13.40 13.00 -12.79
CA ILE A 25 12.94 14.19 -13.52
C ILE A 25 12.51 13.82 -14.95
N ALA A 26 13.33 13.06 -15.67
CA ALA A 26 13.04 12.65 -17.04
C ALA A 26 11.79 11.76 -17.16
N SER A 27 11.55 10.90 -16.16
CA SER A 27 10.39 10.02 -16.10
C SER A 27 9.12 10.71 -15.58
N LEU A 28 9.21 11.96 -15.11
CA LEU A 28 8.14 12.70 -14.43
C LEU A 28 7.53 11.93 -13.25
N LYS A 29 8.35 11.13 -12.58
CA LYS A 29 7.96 10.40 -11.37
C LYS A 29 8.86 10.85 -10.22
N PRO A 30 8.28 11.23 -9.06
CA PRO A 30 9.11 11.62 -7.93
C PRO A 30 9.93 10.42 -7.42
N GLY A 31 11.18 10.67 -7.08
CA GLY A 31 12.00 9.74 -6.34
C GLY A 31 11.60 9.68 -4.87
N ARG A 32 12.19 8.76 -4.12
CA ARG A 32 11.92 8.59 -2.68
C ARG A 32 13.19 8.78 -1.87
N ILE A 33 13.10 9.66 -0.86
CA ILE A 33 14.13 9.78 0.17
C ILE A 33 13.65 9.05 1.40
N TRP A 34 14.44 8.09 1.88
CA TRP A 34 14.13 7.26 3.02
C TRP A 34 14.81 7.75 4.30
N PHE A 35 14.04 7.73 5.41
CA PHE A 35 14.55 7.93 6.75
C PHE A 35 13.94 6.85 7.67
N GLY A 36 14.74 5.86 8.02
CA GLY A 36 14.24 4.67 8.71
C GLY A 36 13.21 3.91 7.85
N THR A 37 12.01 3.72 8.39
CA THR A 37 10.87 3.10 7.70
C THR A 37 10.03 4.09 6.89
N TYR A 38 10.30 5.39 7.04
CA TYR A 38 9.56 6.46 6.36
C TYR A 38 10.23 6.87 5.06
N TYR A 39 9.44 7.25 4.08
CA TYR A 39 9.91 7.94 2.88
C TYR A 39 9.10 9.20 2.59
N ILE A 40 9.72 10.11 1.84
CA ILE A 40 9.05 11.27 1.25
C ILE A 40 9.29 11.26 -0.26
N GLU A 41 8.23 11.52 -1.03
CA GLU A 41 8.34 11.63 -2.48
C GLU A 41 8.74 13.04 -2.89
N CYS A 42 9.82 13.16 -3.66
CA CYS A 42 10.37 14.46 -4.02
C CYS A 42 11.10 14.44 -5.37
N TYR A 43 11.27 15.64 -5.91
CA TYR A 43 12.20 15.92 -7.01
C TYR A 43 13.37 16.73 -6.48
N ILE A 44 14.53 16.56 -7.06
CA ILE A 44 15.68 17.42 -6.79
C ILE A 44 15.49 18.73 -7.55
N LYS A 45 15.63 19.86 -6.85
CA LYS A 45 15.50 21.20 -7.38
C LYS A 45 16.87 21.79 -7.74
N SER A 46 17.85 21.63 -6.86
CA SER A 46 19.22 22.11 -7.06
C SER A 46 20.20 21.29 -6.26
N ILE A 47 21.45 21.25 -6.73
CA ILE A 47 22.57 20.61 -6.06
C ILE A 47 23.72 21.61 -6.00
N GLU A 48 24.22 21.85 -4.80
CA GLU A 48 25.43 22.63 -4.56
C GLU A 48 26.48 21.72 -3.92
N SER A 49 27.72 21.79 -4.41
CA SER A 49 28.82 21.04 -3.85
C SER A 49 29.97 21.95 -3.44
N SER A 50 30.57 21.66 -2.29
CA SER A 50 31.75 22.34 -1.79
C SER A 50 32.79 21.33 -1.33
N VAL A 51 34.05 21.58 -1.67
CA VAL A 51 35.17 20.75 -1.24
C VAL A 51 35.74 21.32 0.04
N SER A 52 35.82 20.50 1.06
CA SER A 52 36.20 20.91 2.41
C SER A 52 37.23 19.98 3.06
N GLY A 53 37.81 20.43 4.16
CA GLY A 53 38.72 19.66 4.98
C GLY A 53 40.20 19.83 4.66
N ILE A 54 41.03 19.23 5.52
CA ILE A 54 42.50 19.25 5.35
C ILE A 54 42.87 18.47 4.10
N ARG A 55 43.53 19.11 3.14
CA ARG A 55 43.90 18.55 1.83
C ARG A 55 42.68 18.12 0.98
N ASN A 56 41.54 18.83 1.11
CA ASN A 56 40.32 18.53 0.36
C ASN A 56 39.85 17.08 0.55
N SER A 57 39.83 16.58 1.77
CA SER A 57 39.59 15.18 2.10
C SER A 57 38.12 14.77 2.04
N TRP A 58 37.17 15.72 1.99
CA TRP A 58 35.77 15.44 1.82
C TRP A 58 35.07 16.48 0.94
N THR A 59 33.93 16.09 0.39
CA THR A 59 33.06 16.98 -0.38
C THR A 59 31.69 17.00 0.30
N ASP A 60 31.20 18.20 0.60
CA ASP A 60 29.86 18.41 1.09
C ASP A 60 28.94 18.72 -0.09
N MET A 61 27.80 18.05 -0.13
CA MET A 61 26.75 18.25 -1.11
C MET A 61 25.49 18.68 -0.40
N THR A 62 24.97 19.84 -0.75
CA THR A 62 23.66 20.33 -0.32
C THR A 62 22.67 20.11 -1.46
N ILE A 63 21.54 19.50 -1.15
CA ILE A 63 20.52 19.15 -2.12
C ILE A 63 19.23 19.83 -1.67
N ASP A 64 18.69 20.68 -2.53
CA ASP A 64 17.36 21.25 -2.35
C ASP A 64 16.34 20.35 -3.05
N ILE A 65 15.29 20.00 -2.31
CA ILE A 65 14.24 19.11 -2.79
C ILE A 65 12.92 19.85 -2.93
N TYR A 66 12.12 19.43 -3.90
CA TYR A 66 10.72 19.83 -4.06
C TYR A 66 9.83 18.63 -3.81
N CYS A 67 8.99 18.69 -2.77
CA CYS A 67 8.05 17.64 -2.41
C CYS A 67 6.65 18.06 -2.84
N PRO A 68 6.08 17.47 -3.90
CA PRO A 68 4.70 17.75 -4.31
C PRO A 68 3.69 17.40 -3.23
N TYR A 69 4.00 16.38 -2.45
CA TYR A 69 3.23 15.94 -1.30
C TYR A 69 4.14 15.90 -0.05
N PRO A 70 4.14 16.94 0.79
CA PRO A 70 5.13 17.11 1.86
C PRO A 70 4.77 16.30 3.12
N MET A 71 4.53 15.01 2.94
CA MET A 71 4.24 14.06 4.02
C MET A 71 5.23 12.91 3.99
N TRP A 72 5.73 12.55 5.15
CA TRP A 72 6.48 11.31 5.35
C TRP A 72 5.50 10.15 5.43
N ILE A 73 5.75 9.11 4.65
CA ILE A 73 4.89 7.96 4.48
C ILE A 73 5.59 6.72 5.01
N GLU A 74 4.90 5.98 5.85
CA GLU A 74 5.26 4.62 6.25
C GLU A 74 4.18 3.68 5.71
N GLU A 75 4.59 2.65 4.98
CA GLU A 75 3.69 1.64 4.43
C GLU A 75 3.60 0.44 5.36
N LEU A 76 2.40 0.09 5.78
CA LEU A 76 2.11 -1.12 6.55
C LEU A 76 1.25 -2.05 5.72
N THR A 77 1.79 -3.20 5.33
CA THR A 77 1.10 -4.20 4.51
C THR A 77 0.68 -5.40 5.36
N LYS A 78 -0.57 -5.84 5.15
CA LYS A 78 -1.08 -7.10 5.66
C LYS A 78 -1.71 -7.90 4.53
N SER A 79 -1.35 -9.19 4.46
CA SER A 79 -1.91 -10.17 3.53
C SER A 79 -3.00 -10.97 4.21
N PHE A 80 -4.10 -11.15 3.50
CA PHE A 80 -5.25 -11.97 3.90
C PHE A 80 -5.34 -13.14 2.93
N TYR A 81 -5.29 -14.33 3.47
CA TYR A 81 -5.25 -15.55 2.66
C TYR A 81 -6.63 -16.16 2.52
N PRO A 82 -6.93 -16.82 1.38
CA PRO A 82 -8.14 -17.60 1.27
C PRO A 82 -8.14 -18.69 2.34
N ASP A 83 -9.29 -18.92 2.93
CA ASP A 83 -9.43 -20.00 3.91
C ASP A 83 -9.24 -21.34 3.18
N ALA A 84 -8.10 -22.00 3.44
CA ALA A 84 -7.77 -23.30 2.86
C ALA A 84 -8.73 -24.42 3.31
N SER A 85 -9.53 -24.16 4.31
CA SER A 85 -10.58 -25.05 4.80
C SER A 85 -11.85 -25.05 3.94
N GLY A 86 -11.79 -24.65 2.68
CA GLY A 86 -12.89 -24.74 1.70
C GLY A 86 -13.65 -26.09 1.65
N LYS A 87 -13.31 -26.99 2.54
CA LYS A 87 -14.12 -28.02 3.13
C LYS A 87 -14.43 -27.57 4.55
N GLY A 88 -15.52 -26.81 4.72
CA GLY A 88 -16.03 -26.50 6.03
C GLY A 88 -16.00 -27.74 6.89
N GLU A 89 -15.07 -27.84 7.82
CA GLU A 89 -15.33 -28.65 9.00
C GLU A 89 -16.55 -28.04 9.61
N ILE A 90 -17.65 -28.79 9.50
CA ILE A 90 -18.89 -28.53 10.18
C ILE A 90 -18.52 -28.59 11.66
N TYR A 91 -18.21 -27.45 12.26
CA TYR A 91 -18.33 -27.35 13.70
C TYR A 91 -19.81 -27.59 13.97
N GLU A 92 -20.13 -28.78 14.44
CA GLU A 92 -21.41 -29.14 15.00
C GLU A 92 -21.63 -28.19 16.19
N TYR A 93 -22.22 -27.04 15.92
CA TYR A 93 -22.70 -26.16 16.98
C TYR A 93 -23.79 -26.90 17.71
N LEU A 94 -23.62 -27.05 19.01
CA LEU A 94 -24.62 -27.56 19.96
C LEU A 94 -26.01 -27.12 19.57
N ASP A 95 -26.79 -28.10 19.10
CA ASP A 95 -28.21 -27.97 18.82
C ASP A 95 -28.90 -27.72 20.15
N TYR A 96 -29.14 -26.46 20.49
CA TYR A 96 -30.02 -26.13 21.60
C TYR A 96 -31.45 -26.34 21.13
N PRO A 97 -32.28 -27.16 21.83
CA PRO A 97 -33.64 -27.46 21.42
C PRO A 97 -34.58 -26.29 21.77
N TYR A 98 -34.40 -25.16 21.12
CA TYR A 98 -35.36 -24.06 21.10
C TYR A 98 -35.74 -23.78 19.66
N ASP A 99 -37.02 -23.99 19.39
CA ASP A 99 -37.75 -23.86 18.14
C ASP A 99 -37.79 -22.38 17.67
N HIS A 100 -36.66 -21.84 17.29
CA HIS A 100 -36.56 -20.56 16.59
C HIS A 100 -35.77 -20.75 15.33
N THR A 101 -36.42 -20.58 14.18
CA THR A 101 -35.87 -20.55 12.83
C THR A 101 -34.91 -19.38 12.67
N TYR A 102 -33.76 -19.42 13.33
CA TYR A 102 -32.60 -18.65 12.96
C TYR A 102 -31.65 -19.58 12.20
N ASP A 103 -31.81 -19.53 10.90
CA ASP A 103 -30.85 -20.13 9.97
C ASP A 103 -29.54 -19.35 10.08
N PHE A 104 -28.61 -19.82 10.89
CA PHE A 104 -27.22 -19.34 10.85
C PHE A 104 -26.66 -19.85 9.52
N SER A 105 -26.72 -19.01 8.50
CA SER A 105 -26.13 -19.32 7.21
C SER A 105 -24.66 -19.69 7.42
N LYS A 106 -24.30 -20.89 6.99
CA LYS A 106 -22.95 -21.45 6.99
C LYS A 106 -22.10 -20.72 5.95
N THR A 107 -21.83 -19.47 6.18
CA THR A 107 -20.80 -18.78 5.43
C THR A 107 -19.61 -18.67 6.37
N ALA A 108 -18.62 -19.53 6.19
CA ALA A 108 -17.31 -19.32 6.82
C ALA A 108 -16.74 -18.03 6.24
N ALA A 109 -17.15 -16.91 6.79
CA ALA A 109 -16.58 -15.64 6.48
C ALA A 109 -15.19 -15.60 7.12
N GLY A 110 -14.14 -15.44 6.35
CA GLY A 110 -12.86 -15.08 6.90
C GLY A 110 -13.05 -13.77 7.69
N THR A 111 -12.64 -13.78 8.95
CA THR A 111 -12.71 -12.61 9.82
C THR A 111 -11.41 -12.49 10.55
N GLU A 112 -10.71 -11.38 10.37
CA GLU A 112 -9.43 -11.12 11.00
C GLU A 112 -9.39 -9.73 11.65
N HIS A 113 -8.71 -9.65 12.78
CA HIS A 113 -8.37 -8.38 13.42
C HIS A 113 -7.01 -7.89 12.93
N TRP A 114 -6.92 -6.59 12.65
CA TRP A 114 -5.70 -5.93 12.25
C TRP A 114 -5.51 -4.64 13.03
N TYR A 115 -4.47 -4.57 13.84
CA TYR A 115 -4.13 -3.36 14.56
C TYR A 115 -3.27 -2.43 13.72
N ILE A 116 -3.76 -1.21 13.49
CA ILE A 116 -3.08 -0.15 12.73
C ILE A 116 -2.69 0.94 13.71
N ASP A 117 -1.40 0.98 14.07
CA ASP A 117 -0.84 1.99 14.95
C ASP A 117 -0.67 3.31 14.19
N HIS A 118 -1.71 4.14 14.24
CA HIS A 118 -1.71 5.47 13.67
C HIS A 118 -2.72 6.36 14.41
N TYR A 119 -2.61 7.69 14.25
CA TYR A 119 -3.48 8.68 14.94
C TYR A 119 -4.72 9.08 14.13
N LYS A 120 -4.79 8.69 12.85
CA LYS A 120 -5.91 9.01 11.94
C LYS A 120 -6.17 7.86 10.97
N SER A 121 -7.30 7.91 10.28
CA SER A 121 -7.56 7.05 9.12
C SER A 121 -6.52 7.26 8.04
N SER A 122 -6.24 6.21 7.28
CA SER A 122 -5.17 6.19 6.29
C SER A 122 -5.67 5.81 4.91
N ASN A 123 -5.12 6.47 3.89
CA ASN A 123 -5.25 6.00 2.53
C ASN A 123 -4.57 4.63 2.39
N PHE A 124 -5.04 3.85 1.43
CA PHE A 124 -4.56 2.50 1.23
C PHE A 124 -4.40 2.15 -0.25
N TRP A 125 -3.64 1.10 -0.47
CA TRP A 125 -3.55 0.37 -1.70
C TRP A 125 -3.98 -1.07 -1.44
N MET A 126 -4.96 -1.59 -2.20
CA MET A 126 -5.46 -2.95 -2.03
C MET A 126 -5.25 -3.72 -3.34
N ILE A 127 -4.77 -4.95 -3.23
CA ILE A 127 -4.62 -5.88 -4.34
C ILE A 127 -5.49 -7.09 -4.06
N ILE A 128 -6.43 -7.39 -4.95
CA ILE A 128 -7.33 -8.55 -4.85
C ILE A 128 -6.93 -9.56 -5.91
N TYR A 129 -6.62 -10.77 -5.50
CA TYR A 129 -6.13 -11.82 -6.37
C TYR A 129 -7.23 -12.76 -6.86
N GLY A 130 -7.18 -13.13 -8.16
CA GLY A 130 -8.04 -14.18 -8.71
C GLY A 130 -7.50 -15.60 -8.44
N PRO A 131 -8.36 -16.63 -8.59
CA PRO A 131 -9.71 -16.54 -9.18
C PRO A 131 -10.76 -16.12 -8.14
N CYS A 132 -11.67 -15.24 -8.51
CA CYS A 132 -12.86 -14.90 -7.72
C CYS A 132 -13.91 -14.17 -8.59
N ALA A 133 -15.17 -14.15 -8.14
CA ALA A 133 -16.25 -13.40 -8.76
C ALA A 133 -16.81 -12.38 -7.77
N ASP A 134 -16.99 -11.15 -8.25
CA ASP A 134 -17.59 -10.04 -7.50
C ASP A 134 -17.01 -9.86 -6.09
N PRO A 135 -15.67 -9.74 -5.95
CA PRO A 135 -15.02 -9.69 -4.66
C PRO A 135 -15.61 -8.61 -3.76
N LYS A 136 -15.91 -9.01 -2.51
CA LYS A 136 -16.48 -8.16 -1.47
C LYS A 136 -15.68 -8.31 -0.20
N ILE A 137 -15.16 -7.20 0.31
CA ILE A 137 -14.43 -7.10 1.57
C ILE A 137 -15.16 -6.07 2.44
N MET A 138 -15.31 -6.36 3.71
CA MET A 138 -15.86 -5.43 4.70
C MET A 138 -14.76 -5.06 5.69
N ILE A 139 -14.57 -3.77 5.92
CA ILE A 139 -13.62 -3.24 6.89
C ILE A 139 -14.36 -2.22 7.74
N GLU A 140 -14.46 -2.47 9.06
CA GLU A 140 -15.17 -1.60 10.01
C GLU A 140 -16.56 -1.16 9.52
N GLY A 141 -17.31 -2.09 8.92
CA GLY A 141 -18.66 -1.85 8.41
C GLY A 141 -18.72 -1.17 7.03
N ASN A 142 -17.63 -0.63 6.50
CA ASN A 142 -17.59 -0.17 5.11
C ASN A 142 -17.38 -1.34 4.15
N THR A 143 -18.06 -1.31 3.01
CA THR A 143 -18.02 -2.38 1.99
C THR A 143 -17.19 -1.94 0.79
N TYR A 144 -16.13 -2.70 0.52
CA TYR A 144 -15.29 -2.57 -0.67
C TYR A 144 -15.67 -3.70 -1.63
N GLN A 145 -16.50 -3.40 -2.63
CA GLN A 145 -17.02 -4.38 -3.58
C GLN A 145 -16.81 -3.93 -5.02
N ILE A 146 -16.32 -4.83 -5.84
CA ILE A 146 -16.11 -4.65 -7.28
C ILE A 146 -16.89 -5.74 -8.02
N PHE A 147 -17.75 -5.36 -8.97
CA PHE A 147 -18.51 -6.28 -9.79
C PHE A 147 -17.68 -6.71 -11.00
N GLU A 148 -16.76 -7.62 -10.77
CA GLU A 148 -15.85 -8.14 -11.78
C GLU A 148 -15.43 -9.57 -11.46
N THR A 149 -15.29 -10.41 -12.49
CA THR A 149 -14.73 -11.75 -12.38
C THR A 149 -13.23 -11.69 -12.67
N LEU A 150 -12.45 -12.28 -11.79
CA LEU A 150 -11.01 -12.48 -11.96
C LEU A 150 -10.72 -13.93 -12.25
N GLU A 151 -9.98 -14.16 -13.32
CA GLU A 151 -9.44 -15.46 -13.66
C GLU A 151 -8.10 -15.71 -12.93
N LYS A 152 -7.58 -16.91 -13.08
CA LYS A 152 -6.28 -17.26 -12.51
C LYS A 152 -5.17 -16.35 -13.09
N ASN A 153 -4.31 -15.81 -12.20
CA ASN A 153 -3.24 -14.88 -12.52
C ASN A 153 -3.73 -13.48 -12.95
N GLU A 154 -4.97 -13.14 -12.70
CA GLU A 154 -5.49 -11.79 -12.80
C GLU A 154 -5.61 -11.18 -11.39
N TYR A 155 -5.54 -9.87 -11.30
CA TYR A 155 -5.76 -9.17 -10.04
C TYR A 155 -6.34 -7.77 -10.26
N ILE A 156 -7.01 -7.25 -9.23
CA ILE A 156 -7.49 -5.87 -9.19
C ILE A 156 -6.63 -5.07 -8.22
N THR A 157 -6.27 -3.87 -8.63
CA THR A 157 -5.61 -2.88 -7.76
C THR A 157 -6.56 -1.73 -7.51
N ILE A 158 -6.77 -1.39 -6.23
CA ILE A 158 -7.52 -0.22 -5.78
C ILE A 158 -6.55 0.74 -5.10
N ASP A 159 -6.43 1.97 -5.60
CA ASP A 159 -5.67 3.05 -4.97
C ASP A 159 -6.65 4.09 -4.43
N SER A 160 -6.78 4.17 -3.11
CA SER A 160 -7.75 5.06 -2.46
C SER A 160 -7.37 6.53 -2.60
N GLN A 161 -6.08 6.85 -2.67
CA GLN A 161 -5.58 8.21 -2.82
C GLN A 161 -5.81 8.75 -4.23
N LYS A 162 -5.45 7.95 -5.25
CA LYS A 162 -5.63 8.32 -6.66
C LYS A 162 -7.05 8.10 -7.16
N LYS A 163 -7.91 7.42 -6.37
CA LYS A 163 -9.28 7.04 -6.74
C LYS A 163 -9.33 6.23 -8.03
N THR A 164 -8.42 5.25 -8.16
CA THR A 164 -8.33 4.39 -9.35
C THR A 164 -8.62 2.94 -9.00
N ILE A 165 -9.23 2.22 -9.97
CA ILE A 165 -9.45 0.78 -9.91
C ILE A 165 -9.00 0.21 -11.25
N VAL A 166 -7.97 -0.63 -11.20
CA VAL A 166 -7.34 -1.22 -12.38
C VAL A 166 -7.32 -2.72 -12.25
N LYS A 167 -7.81 -3.42 -13.28
CA LYS A 167 -7.65 -4.86 -13.43
C LYS A 167 -6.40 -5.13 -14.26
N MET A 168 -5.54 -5.99 -13.77
CA MET A 168 -4.40 -6.53 -14.49
C MET A 168 -4.78 -7.90 -15.03
N LEU A 169 -4.76 -8.06 -16.35
CA LEU A 169 -5.01 -9.33 -17.02
C LEU A 169 -3.77 -10.23 -16.95
N ALA A 170 -3.97 -11.53 -17.13
CA ALA A 170 -2.89 -12.53 -17.14
C ALA A 170 -1.79 -12.27 -18.21
N ASN A 171 -2.09 -11.51 -19.25
CA ASN A 171 -1.14 -11.09 -20.29
C ASN A 171 -0.40 -9.78 -19.98
N GLY A 172 -0.61 -9.19 -18.79
CA GLY A 172 0.00 -7.93 -18.36
C GLY A 172 -0.71 -6.66 -18.89
N THR A 173 -1.87 -6.78 -19.50
CA THR A 173 -2.65 -5.61 -19.95
C THR A 173 -3.45 -5.02 -18.80
N GLU A 174 -3.39 -3.69 -18.65
CA GLU A 174 -4.16 -2.94 -17.67
C GLU A 174 -5.52 -2.53 -18.23
N GLN A 175 -6.57 -2.72 -17.44
CA GLN A 175 -7.93 -2.26 -17.73
C GLN A 175 -8.46 -1.39 -16.61
N ASN A 176 -8.88 -0.17 -16.92
CA ASN A 176 -9.59 0.67 -15.96
C ASN A 176 -11.02 0.16 -15.79
N ILE A 177 -11.35 -0.32 -14.60
CA ILE A 177 -12.66 -0.86 -14.23
C ILE A 177 -13.38 -0.03 -13.18
N PHE A 178 -13.07 1.26 -13.07
CA PHE A 178 -13.64 2.19 -12.09
C PHE A 178 -15.18 2.16 -12.03
N TYR A 179 -15.83 1.96 -13.17
CA TYR A 179 -17.29 1.92 -13.27
C TYR A 179 -17.94 0.65 -12.68
N LYS A 180 -17.14 -0.38 -12.40
CA LYS A 180 -17.60 -1.66 -11.82
C LYS A 180 -17.63 -1.66 -10.29
N LYS A 181 -17.31 -0.55 -9.64
CA LYS A 181 -17.40 -0.43 -8.18
C LYS A 181 -18.85 -0.37 -7.72
N ALA A 182 -19.11 -0.88 -6.52
CA ALA A 182 -20.39 -0.68 -5.84
C ALA A 182 -20.67 0.81 -5.62
N THR A 183 -21.93 1.20 -5.68
CA THR A 183 -22.37 2.60 -5.54
C THR A 183 -22.90 2.94 -4.15
N GLY A 184 -23.21 1.95 -3.32
CA GLY A 184 -23.77 2.14 -1.98
C GLY A 184 -22.79 2.71 -0.97
N ASN A 185 -21.55 2.20 -0.99
CA ASN A 185 -20.46 2.63 -0.13
C ASN A 185 -19.26 3.05 -0.98
N SER A 186 -18.40 3.89 -0.40
CA SER A 186 -17.16 4.28 -1.10
C SER A 186 -16.12 3.16 -1.00
N VAL A 187 -15.70 2.61 -2.14
CA VAL A 187 -14.57 1.66 -2.20
C VAL A 187 -13.21 2.35 -2.00
N PHE A 188 -13.21 3.65 -1.79
CA PHE A 188 -12.02 4.47 -1.52
C PHE A 188 -12.07 5.08 -0.11
N GLU A 189 -12.97 4.61 0.76
CA GLU A 189 -13.03 5.05 2.14
C GLU A 189 -11.72 4.72 2.85
N GLU A 190 -11.16 5.68 3.56
CA GLU A 190 -9.92 5.48 4.31
C GLU A 190 -10.09 4.43 5.40
N ILE A 191 -9.07 3.62 5.62
CA ILE A 191 -9.07 2.59 6.67
C ILE A 191 -8.76 3.26 8.01
N PRO A 192 -9.62 3.08 9.05
CA PRO A 192 -9.41 3.69 10.34
C PRO A 192 -8.17 3.14 11.06
N ALA A 193 -7.65 3.91 12.00
CA ALA A 193 -6.60 3.49 12.91
C ALA A 193 -7.17 2.69 14.09
N GLY A 194 -6.32 1.95 14.79
CA GLY A 194 -6.66 1.12 15.93
C GLY A 194 -6.91 -0.33 15.56
N ASP A 195 -7.77 -1.01 16.31
CA ASP A 195 -8.14 -2.40 16.04
C ASP A 195 -9.22 -2.44 14.97
N VAL A 196 -8.89 -2.95 13.80
CA VAL A 196 -9.73 -2.96 12.60
C VAL A 196 -10.21 -4.37 12.32
N LEU A 197 -11.52 -4.55 12.22
CA LEU A 197 -12.14 -5.81 11.85
C LEU A 197 -12.26 -5.90 10.33
N VAL A 198 -11.60 -6.89 9.74
CA VAL A 198 -11.64 -7.20 8.30
C VAL A 198 -12.39 -8.50 8.09
N SER A 199 -13.40 -8.52 7.23
CA SER A 199 -14.16 -9.72 6.90
C SER A 199 -14.43 -9.86 5.40
N TRP A 200 -14.38 -11.10 4.91
CA TRP A 200 -14.68 -11.48 3.53
C TRP A 200 -15.20 -12.92 3.47
N ASN A 201 -15.57 -13.41 2.31
CA ASN A 201 -16.12 -14.77 2.16
C ASN A 201 -15.07 -15.91 2.23
N GLY A 202 -13.78 -15.59 2.38
CA GLY A 202 -12.72 -16.61 2.49
C GLY A 202 -12.32 -17.28 1.15
N GLU A 203 -12.95 -16.97 0.03
CA GLU A 203 -12.71 -17.65 -1.24
C GLU A 203 -11.47 -17.14 -1.99
N PHE A 204 -11.02 -15.93 -1.70
CA PHE A 204 -9.90 -15.27 -2.38
C PHE A 204 -8.94 -14.63 -1.38
N GLY A 205 -7.71 -14.41 -1.84
CA GLY A 205 -6.71 -13.67 -1.09
C GLY A 205 -6.60 -12.23 -1.56
N PHE A 206 -6.17 -11.36 -0.65
CA PHE A 206 -5.90 -9.94 -0.96
C PHE A 206 -4.87 -9.36 -0.01
N ASP A 207 -4.19 -8.33 -0.47
CA ASP A 207 -3.26 -7.53 0.32
C ASP A 207 -3.81 -6.13 0.52
N ILE A 208 -3.61 -5.58 1.71
CA ILE A 208 -3.89 -4.18 2.00
C ILE A 208 -2.60 -3.53 2.48
N THR A 209 -2.20 -2.46 1.83
CA THR A 209 -1.11 -1.59 2.25
C THR A 209 -1.68 -0.25 2.67
N VAL A 210 -1.67 0.06 3.96
CA VAL A 210 -2.04 1.39 4.46
C VAL A 210 -0.85 2.32 4.44
N ARG A 211 -1.09 3.58 4.10
CA ARG A 211 -0.11 4.66 4.07
C ARG A 211 -0.27 5.55 5.29
N LYS A 212 0.56 5.31 6.28
CA LYS A 212 0.61 6.14 7.50
C LYS A 212 1.39 7.42 7.22
N GLU A 213 0.71 8.53 7.26
CA GLU A 213 1.25 9.84 6.88
C GLU A 213 1.56 10.69 8.10
N ARG A 214 2.75 11.27 8.14
CA ARG A 214 3.19 12.21 9.19
C ARG A 214 3.88 13.42 8.57
N SER A 215 3.77 14.57 9.22
CA SER A 215 4.51 15.78 8.83
C SER A 215 6.01 15.69 9.16
N VAL A 216 6.36 14.90 10.18
CA VAL A 216 7.74 14.66 10.62
C VAL A 216 7.89 13.16 10.88
N PRO A 217 8.99 12.50 10.43
CA PRO A 217 9.24 11.10 10.75
C PRO A 217 9.46 10.93 12.25
N GLU A 218 9.21 9.74 12.77
CA GLU A 218 9.58 9.44 14.15
C GLU A 218 11.12 9.46 14.29
N TRP A 219 11.59 10.17 15.31
CA TRP A 219 13.02 10.16 15.64
C TRP A 219 13.36 8.81 16.28
N ILE A 220 14.35 8.13 15.72
CA ILE A 220 14.90 6.86 16.22
C ILE A 220 15.84 7.15 17.39
#